data_ba57a01970be6b32287834eab5ecec77
#
_entry.id   ba57a01970be6b32287834eab5ecec77
#
_cell.length_a   1.000
_cell.length_b   1.000
_cell.length_c   1.000
_cell.angle_alpha   90.00
_cell.angle_beta   90.00
_cell.angle_gamma   90.00
#
_symmetry.space_group_name_H-M   'P 1'
#
loop_
_entity.id
_entity.type
_entity.pdbx_description
1 polymer ?
#
loop_
_entity_poly.entity_id
_entity_poly.type
_entity_poly.pdbx_seq_one_letter_code
_entity_poly.pdbx_strand_id
1 'polypeptide(L)'
;MAVEFGDHASGFRHNEVVRFINNEVLMNGGGPEFYMAFRCRPWNEVEDRLRTVVVDPQVPRALKRACTWSALALGVRVVARQREQQGRRVRRLQDQVEEREAACWALASELQRLRQERDEVVTQLLFTGSALQQAVNESDMLRGRLFQVEGVAQVAPPSP
;
A
#
# COMPACT_ATOMS: atom_id res chain seq x y z
N MET A 1 14.00 27.62 29.07
CA MET A 1 12.87 27.81 28.14
C MET A 1 12.10 26.51 27.96
N ALA A 2 10.79 26.54 28.00
CA ALA A 2 9.97 25.35 27.83
C ALA A 2 10.02 24.80 26.38
N VAL A 3 10.08 25.70 25.39
CA VAL A 3 10.16 25.34 23.97
C VAL A 3 11.41 25.98 23.37
N GLU A 4 12.22 25.16 22.70
CA GLU A 4 13.43 25.67 22.04
C GLU A 4 13.13 26.22 20.65
N PHE A 5 13.80 27.35 20.33
CA PHE A 5 13.73 27.92 18.99
C PHE A 5 14.39 27.02 17.96
N GLY A 6 13.75 26.83 16.83
CA GLY A 6 14.26 26.00 15.75
C GLY A 6 14.06 24.50 15.94
N ASP A 7 13.41 24.07 17.01
CA ASP A 7 13.03 22.66 17.19
C ASP A 7 11.85 22.33 16.27
N HIS A 8 12.13 21.64 15.17
CA HIS A 8 11.12 21.23 14.19
C HIS A 8 10.09 20.25 14.77
N ALA A 9 10.49 19.50 15.80
CA ALA A 9 9.59 18.55 16.45
C ALA A 9 8.60 19.24 17.40
N SER A 10 8.77 20.54 17.70
CA SER A 10 7.84 21.27 18.57
C SER A 10 6.46 21.47 17.95
N GLY A 11 6.37 21.49 16.61
CA GLY A 11 5.15 21.77 15.88
C GLY A 11 4.85 23.23 15.63
N PHE A 12 5.60 24.14 16.25
CA PHE A 12 5.44 25.59 16.04
C PHE A 12 6.23 26.04 14.82
N ARG A 13 5.62 26.92 14.02
CA ARG A 13 6.26 27.53 12.84
C ARG A 13 6.77 28.95 13.11
N HIS A 14 6.21 29.64 14.10
CA HIS A 14 6.49 31.05 14.38
C HIS A 14 7.21 31.20 15.72
N ASN A 15 8.41 31.71 15.68
CA ASN A 15 9.21 31.95 16.88
C ASN A 15 8.56 32.96 17.86
N GLU A 16 7.77 33.88 17.33
CA GLU A 16 7.03 34.86 18.15
C GLU A 16 6.04 34.17 19.09
N VAL A 17 5.36 33.14 18.61
CA VAL A 17 4.42 32.34 19.42
C VAL A 17 5.18 31.56 20.49
N VAL A 18 6.29 30.92 20.11
CA VAL A 18 7.15 30.19 21.06
C VAL A 18 7.67 31.12 22.14
N ARG A 19 8.12 32.30 21.76
CA ARG A 19 8.62 33.34 22.71
C ARG A 19 7.53 33.77 23.67
N PHE A 20 6.32 34.02 23.16
CA PHE A 20 5.19 34.38 24.00
C PHE A 20 4.88 33.31 25.05
N ILE A 21 4.79 32.03 24.60
CA ILE A 21 4.50 30.91 25.49
C ILE A 21 5.61 30.78 26.56
N ASN A 22 6.86 30.85 26.17
CA ASN A 22 7.99 30.79 27.12
C ASN A 22 7.94 31.91 28.13
N ASN A 23 7.60 33.14 27.72
CA ASN A 23 7.46 34.28 28.60
C ASN A 23 6.29 34.06 29.58
N GLU A 24 5.15 33.56 29.13
CA GLU A 24 4.02 33.25 30.00
C GLU A 24 4.39 32.22 31.07
N VAL A 25 5.13 31.18 30.70
CA VAL A 25 5.62 30.20 31.65
C VAL A 25 6.53 30.85 32.71
N LEU A 26 7.50 31.64 32.29
CA LEU A 26 8.45 32.30 33.19
C LEU A 26 7.77 33.32 34.08
N MET A 27 6.90 34.16 33.54
CA MET A 27 6.21 35.21 34.29
C MET A 27 5.24 34.67 35.35
N ASN A 28 4.77 33.45 35.16
CA ASN A 28 3.91 32.75 36.11
C ASN A 28 4.70 31.84 37.09
N GLY A 29 6.02 31.99 37.12
CA GLY A 29 6.88 31.28 38.06
C GLY A 29 7.21 29.84 37.67
N GLY A 30 6.90 29.45 36.43
CA GLY A 30 7.25 28.14 35.89
C GLY A 30 8.64 28.11 35.27
N GLY A 31 9.11 26.90 35.03
CA GLY A 31 10.38 26.64 34.38
C GLY A 31 10.22 25.58 33.28
N PRO A 32 11.32 25.05 32.75
CA PRO A 32 11.30 24.07 31.69
C PRO A 32 10.93 22.66 32.16
N GLU A 33 10.83 22.41 33.45
CA GLU A 33 10.75 21.06 34.03
C GLU A 33 9.52 20.30 33.54
N PHE A 34 8.34 20.93 33.52
CA PHE A 34 7.10 20.28 33.08
C PHE A 34 7.18 19.87 31.61
N TYR A 35 7.62 20.77 30.75
CA TYR A 35 7.79 20.48 29.33
C TYR A 35 8.82 19.38 29.08
N MET A 36 9.96 19.47 29.71
CA MET A 36 11.05 18.50 29.53
C MET A 36 10.68 17.10 30.03
N ALA A 37 9.93 17.03 31.14
CA ALA A 37 9.51 15.74 31.71
C ALA A 37 8.52 15.00 30.81
N PHE A 38 7.65 15.72 30.08
CA PHE A 38 6.59 15.12 29.28
C PHE A 38 6.78 15.26 27.77
N ARG A 39 7.95 15.74 27.33
CA ARG A 39 8.26 16.02 25.93
C ARG A 39 8.06 14.81 25.00
N CYS A 40 8.30 13.60 25.48
CA CYS A 40 8.17 12.37 24.72
C CYS A 40 7.02 11.48 25.19
N ARG A 41 6.15 12.01 26.05
CA ARG A 41 5.04 11.26 26.62
C ARG A 41 3.76 11.47 25.80
N PRO A 42 2.83 10.50 25.82
CA PRO A 42 1.53 10.65 25.19
C PRO A 42 0.68 11.71 25.89
N TRP A 43 -0.29 12.28 25.16
CA TRP A 43 -1.13 13.35 25.67
C TRP A 43 -1.89 13.01 26.93
N ASN A 44 -2.41 11.80 27.06
CA ASN A 44 -3.16 11.37 28.27
C ASN A 44 -2.32 11.49 29.55
N GLU A 45 -1.01 11.20 29.49
CA GLU A 45 -0.10 11.38 30.61
C GLU A 45 0.12 12.87 30.94
N VAL A 46 0.24 13.71 29.93
CA VAL A 46 0.34 15.15 30.09
C VAL A 46 -0.92 15.72 30.74
N GLU A 47 -2.09 15.31 30.26
CA GLU A 47 -3.38 15.75 30.78
C GLU A 47 -3.58 15.28 32.22
N ASP A 48 -3.25 14.04 32.56
CA ASP A 48 -3.35 13.51 33.92
C ASP A 48 -2.47 14.28 34.89
N ARG A 49 -1.26 14.62 34.49
CA ARG A 49 -0.36 15.43 35.30
C ARG A 49 -0.88 16.87 35.45
N LEU A 50 -1.37 17.45 34.38
CA LEU A 50 -1.97 18.79 34.41
C LEU A 50 -3.18 18.81 35.36
N ARG A 51 -4.03 17.80 35.28
CA ARG A 51 -5.18 17.65 36.19
C ARG A 51 -4.73 17.63 37.64
N THR A 52 -3.71 16.86 37.98
CA THR A 52 -3.15 16.77 39.33
C THR A 52 -2.72 18.15 39.83
N VAL A 53 -2.09 18.96 38.99
CA VAL A 53 -1.67 20.31 39.33
C VAL A 53 -2.86 21.26 39.50
N VAL A 54 -3.81 21.19 38.56
CA VAL A 54 -4.96 22.14 38.54
C VAL A 54 -5.90 21.92 39.72
N VAL A 55 -6.13 20.68 40.14
CA VAL A 55 -7.04 20.39 41.26
C VAL A 55 -6.40 20.52 42.64
N ASP A 56 -5.07 20.62 42.70
CA ASP A 56 -4.33 20.74 43.96
C ASP A 56 -4.52 22.14 44.56
N PRO A 57 -5.17 22.28 45.72
CA PRO A 57 -5.38 23.59 46.35
C PRO A 57 -4.09 24.23 46.86
N GLN A 58 -3.02 23.45 47.04
CA GLN A 58 -1.73 23.96 47.52
C GLN A 58 -0.90 24.61 46.40
N VAL A 59 -1.22 24.34 45.16
CA VAL A 59 -0.49 24.94 44.03
C VAL A 59 -1.03 26.33 43.74
N PRO A 60 -0.15 27.36 43.69
CA PRO A 60 -0.57 28.73 43.36
C PRO A 60 -1.18 28.79 41.94
N ARG A 61 -2.14 29.69 41.78
CA ARG A 61 -2.81 29.90 40.49
C ARG A 61 -1.84 30.25 39.37
N ALA A 62 -0.84 31.07 39.67
CA ALA A 62 0.19 31.41 38.68
C ALA A 62 0.93 30.16 38.16
N LEU A 63 1.31 29.26 39.07
CA LEU A 63 1.98 28.01 38.68
C LEU A 63 1.08 27.10 37.89
N LYS A 64 -0.22 27.05 38.21
CA LYS A 64 -1.21 26.34 37.40
C LYS A 64 -1.26 26.86 35.97
N ARG A 65 -1.21 28.18 35.78
CA ARG A 65 -1.13 28.81 34.46
C ARG A 65 0.15 28.48 33.74
N ALA A 66 1.29 28.50 34.40
CA ALA A 66 2.57 28.10 33.80
C ALA A 66 2.54 26.66 33.30
N CYS A 67 2.03 25.74 34.12
CA CYS A 67 1.87 24.34 33.72
C CYS A 67 0.88 24.18 32.55
N THR A 68 -0.18 24.96 32.51
CA THR A 68 -1.15 24.94 31.41
C THR A 68 -0.54 25.41 30.09
N TRP A 69 0.26 26.47 30.11
CA TRP A 69 0.99 26.94 28.95
C TRP A 69 1.99 25.87 28.45
N SER A 70 2.70 25.25 29.37
CA SER A 70 3.61 24.14 29.02
C SER A 70 2.86 22.95 28.44
N ALA A 71 1.71 22.60 29.00
CA ALA A 71 0.85 21.53 28.49
C ALA A 71 0.30 21.85 27.09
N LEU A 72 -0.07 23.11 26.83
CA LEU A 72 -0.47 23.55 25.49
C LEU A 72 0.64 23.30 24.48
N ALA A 73 1.86 23.70 24.80
CA ALA A 73 3.02 23.48 23.94
C ALA A 73 3.29 21.99 23.72
N LEU A 74 3.11 21.16 24.75
CA LEU A 74 3.21 19.71 24.64
C LEU A 74 2.13 19.11 23.73
N GLY A 75 0.90 19.63 23.82
CA GLY A 75 -0.20 19.21 22.93
C GLY A 75 0.10 19.48 21.47
N VAL A 76 0.65 20.64 21.15
CA VAL A 76 1.11 20.99 19.81
C VAL A 76 2.19 20.03 19.33
N ARG A 77 3.14 19.69 20.18
CA ARG A 77 4.20 18.72 19.88
C ARG A 77 3.65 17.33 19.60
N VAL A 78 2.68 16.89 20.40
CA VAL A 78 2.02 15.57 20.19
C VAL A 78 1.31 15.52 18.83
N VAL A 79 0.56 16.57 18.50
CA VAL A 79 -0.12 16.66 17.21
C VAL A 79 0.87 16.66 16.05
N ALA A 80 1.96 17.40 16.16
CA ALA A 80 3.02 17.43 15.13
C ALA A 80 3.64 16.05 14.91
N ARG A 81 3.91 15.33 16.00
CA ARG A 81 4.44 13.96 15.95
C ARG A 81 3.47 13.01 15.28
N GLN A 82 2.20 13.09 15.64
CA GLN A 82 1.16 12.26 15.03
C GLN A 82 1.02 12.53 13.54
N ARG A 83 1.03 13.80 13.13
CA ARG A 83 1.00 14.19 11.71
C ARG A 83 2.18 13.61 10.93
N GLU A 84 3.36 13.67 11.50
CA GLU A 84 4.56 13.13 10.88
C GLU A 84 4.46 11.61 10.71
N GLN A 85 4.03 10.92 11.76
CA GLN A 85 3.83 9.45 11.72
C GLN A 85 2.75 9.06 10.68
N GLN A 86 1.64 9.80 10.65
CA GLN A 86 0.59 9.57 9.66
C GLN A 86 1.09 9.84 8.23
N GLY A 87 1.86 10.91 8.03
CA GLY A 87 2.46 11.23 6.75
C GLY A 87 3.39 10.12 6.24
N ARG A 88 4.21 9.56 7.11
CA ARG A 88 5.07 8.40 6.79
C ARG A 88 4.25 7.16 6.45
N ARG A 89 3.17 6.93 7.19
CA ARG A 89 2.27 5.79 6.95
C ARG A 89 1.56 5.93 5.61
N VAL A 90 1.05 7.12 5.30
CA VAL A 90 0.40 7.41 4.02
C VAL A 90 1.38 7.19 2.86
N ARG A 91 2.61 7.68 2.96
CA ARG A 91 3.64 7.46 1.93
C ARG A 91 3.93 5.98 1.73
N ARG A 92 4.07 5.21 2.80
CA ARG A 92 4.27 3.76 2.69
C ARG A 92 3.09 3.06 2.02
N LEU A 93 1.86 3.46 2.36
CA LEU A 93 0.67 2.90 1.73
C LEU A 93 0.58 3.27 0.26
N GLN A 94 0.94 4.50 -0.11
CA GLN A 94 1.01 4.93 -1.51
C GLN A 94 2.03 4.11 -2.29
N ASP A 95 3.23 3.90 -1.75
CA ASP A 95 4.25 3.05 -2.36
C ASP A 95 3.76 1.63 -2.56
N GLN A 96 3.05 1.06 -1.57
CA GLN A 96 2.46 -0.27 -1.68
C GLN A 96 1.36 -0.33 -2.74
N VAL A 97 0.53 0.70 -2.85
CA VAL A 97 -0.50 0.79 -3.90
C VAL A 97 0.14 0.83 -5.28
N GLU A 98 1.15 1.68 -5.48
CA GLU A 98 1.88 1.77 -6.74
C GLU A 98 2.53 0.44 -7.12
N GLU A 99 3.15 -0.23 -6.15
CA GLU A 99 3.76 -1.55 -6.36
C GLU A 99 2.72 -2.59 -6.77
N ARG A 100 1.57 -2.60 -6.10
CA ARG A 100 0.47 -3.52 -6.43
C ARG A 100 -0.15 -3.21 -7.79
N GLU A 101 -0.31 -1.94 -8.12
CA GLU A 101 -0.79 -1.52 -9.45
C GLU A 101 0.16 -1.99 -10.53
N ALA A 102 1.47 -1.81 -10.36
CA ALA A 102 2.47 -2.30 -11.30
C ALA A 102 2.40 -3.83 -11.45
N ALA A 103 2.26 -4.55 -10.35
CA ALA A 103 2.09 -6.01 -10.38
C ALA A 103 0.79 -6.42 -11.10
N CYS A 104 -0.32 -5.72 -10.88
CA CYS A 104 -1.58 -5.96 -11.58
C CYS A 104 -1.45 -5.74 -13.09
N TRP A 105 -0.78 -4.68 -13.50
CA TRP A 105 -0.51 -4.40 -14.92
C TRP A 105 0.34 -5.50 -15.56
N ALA A 106 1.38 -5.96 -14.87
CA ALA A 106 2.23 -7.05 -15.33
C ALA A 106 1.43 -8.33 -15.48
N LEU A 107 0.59 -8.67 -14.50
CA LEU A 107 -0.29 -9.86 -14.56
C LEU A 107 -1.33 -9.76 -15.69
N ALA A 108 -1.92 -8.58 -15.90
CA ALA A 108 -2.86 -8.36 -16.97
C ALA A 108 -2.21 -8.55 -18.34
N SER A 109 -0.98 -8.04 -18.53
CA SER A 109 -0.20 -8.21 -19.75
C SER A 109 0.14 -9.68 -19.98
N GLU A 110 0.55 -10.39 -18.95
CA GLU A 110 0.85 -11.82 -19.02
C GLU A 110 -0.40 -12.66 -19.33
N LEU A 111 -1.53 -12.32 -18.73
CA LEU A 111 -2.80 -12.97 -19.01
C LEU A 111 -3.19 -12.79 -20.47
N GLN A 112 -3.03 -11.60 -21.03
CA GLN A 112 -3.32 -11.33 -22.44
C GLN A 112 -2.39 -12.12 -23.35
N ARG A 113 -1.10 -12.20 -23.04
CA ARG A 113 -0.13 -13.01 -23.78
C ARG A 113 -0.53 -14.50 -23.79
N LEU A 114 -0.90 -15.04 -22.63
CA LEU A 114 -1.32 -16.43 -22.52
C LEU A 114 -2.63 -16.71 -23.28
N ARG A 115 -3.56 -15.75 -23.29
CA ARG A 115 -4.79 -15.87 -24.08
C ARG A 115 -4.49 -15.93 -25.57
N GLN A 116 -3.57 -15.09 -26.06
CA GLN A 116 -3.14 -15.13 -27.45
C GLN A 116 -2.48 -16.46 -27.78
N GLU A 117 -1.57 -16.94 -26.98
CA GLU A 117 -0.93 -18.26 -27.17
C GLU A 117 -1.96 -19.38 -27.18
N ARG A 118 -2.93 -19.35 -26.27
CA ARG A 118 -4.03 -20.34 -26.27
C ARG A 118 -4.81 -20.29 -27.58
N ASP A 119 -5.17 -19.11 -28.03
CA ASP A 119 -5.96 -18.93 -29.24
C ASP A 119 -5.19 -19.42 -30.49
N GLU A 120 -3.88 -19.15 -30.55
CA GLU A 120 -3.00 -19.68 -31.61
C GLU A 120 -2.92 -21.22 -31.58
N VAL A 121 -2.74 -21.78 -30.41
CA VAL A 121 -2.69 -23.24 -30.25
C VAL A 121 -4.05 -23.90 -30.62
N VAL A 122 -5.15 -23.30 -30.23
CA VAL A 122 -6.50 -23.76 -30.61
C VAL A 122 -6.67 -23.71 -32.12
N THR A 123 -6.25 -22.61 -32.76
CA THR A 123 -6.31 -22.50 -34.22
C THR A 123 -5.46 -23.56 -34.93
N GLN A 124 -4.23 -23.79 -34.45
CA GLN A 124 -3.35 -24.82 -34.96
C GLN A 124 -3.96 -26.23 -34.77
N LEU A 125 -4.55 -26.46 -33.61
CA LEU A 125 -5.20 -27.74 -33.33
C LEU A 125 -6.38 -28.01 -34.27
N LEU A 126 -7.22 -27.00 -34.51
CA LEU A 126 -8.34 -27.08 -35.46
C LEU A 126 -7.83 -27.37 -36.89
N PHE A 127 -6.80 -26.63 -37.31
CA PHE A 127 -6.20 -26.82 -38.61
C PHE A 127 -5.60 -28.23 -38.75
N THR A 128 -4.84 -28.69 -37.79
CA THR A 128 -4.23 -30.02 -37.78
C THR A 128 -5.29 -31.12 -37.75
N GLY A 129 -6.35 -30.93 -36.95
CA GLY A 129 -7.48 -31.86 -36.89
C GLY A 129 -8.19 -31.97 -38.25
N SER A 130 -8.40 -30.82 -38.92
CA SER A 130 -9.01 -30.80 -40.26
C SER A 130 -8.11 -31.49 -41.29
N ALA A 131 -6.81 -31.23 -41.27
CA ALA A 131 -5.85 -31.87 -42.16
C ALA A 131 -5.77 -33.41 -41.92
N LEU A 132 -5.82 -33.82 -40.66
CA LEU A 132 -5.86 -35.23 -40.31
C LEU A 132 -7.13 -35.93 -40.84
N GLN A 133 -8.27 -35.28 -40.65
CA GLN A 133 -9.55 -35.82 -41.14
C GLN A 133 -9.52 -35.97 -42.69
N GLN A 134 -8.98 -34.98 -43.38
CA GLN A 134 -8.80 -35.02 -44.82
C GLN A 134 -7.88 -36.21 -45.24
N ALA A 135 -6.77 -36.37 -44.56
CA ALA A 135 -5.84 -37.48 -44.85
C ALA A 135 -6.49 -38.85 -44.59
N VAL A 136 -7.28 -38.98 -43.53
CA VAL A 136 -8.05 -40.21 -43.26
C VAL A 136 -9.05 -40.51 -44.36
N ASN A 137 -9.79 -39.46 -44.81
CA ASN A 137 -10.75 -39.62 -45.90
C ASN A 137 -10.06 -40.03 -47.22
N GLU A 138 -8.94 -39.42 -47.54
CA GLU A 138 -8.14 -39.80 -48.72
C GLU A 138 -7.61 -41.24 -48.62
N SER A 139 -7.13 -41.64 -47.47
CA SER A 139 -6.68 -42.99 -47.19
C SER A 139 -7.82 -44.00 -47.37
N ASP A 140 -9.02 -43.71 -46.87
CA ASP A 140 -10.18 -44.53 -46.99
C ASP A 140 -10.64 -44.67 -48.45
N MET A 141 -10.59 -43.60 -49.22
CA MET A 141 -10.89 -43.63 -50.66
C MET A 141 -9.89 -44.45 -51.42
N LEU A 142 -8.60 -44.32 -51.10
CA LEU A 142 -7.56 -45.14 -51.75
C LEU A 142 -7.70 -46.61 -51.40
N ARG A 143 -8.04 -46.97 -50.19
CA ARG A 143 -8.34 -48.32 -49.77
C ARG A 143 -9.53 -48.93 -50.54
N GLY A 144 -10.58 -48.11 -50.68
CA GLY A 144 -11.76 -48.49 -51.46
C GLY A 144 -11.39 -48.78 -52.93
N ARG A 145 -10.59 -47.93 -53.57
CA ARG A 145 -10.10 -48.08 -54.91
C ARG A 145 -9.22 -49.32 -55.03
N LEU A 146 -8.31 -49.56 -54.11
CA LEU A 146 -7.43 -50.73 -54.10
C LEU A 146 -8.27 -52.01 -53.98
N PHE A 147 -9.26 -52.05 -53.11
CA PHE A 147 -10.18 -53.13 -52.93
C PHE A 147 -10.95 -53.42 -54.22
N GLN A 148 -11.42 -52.41 -54.92
CA GLN A 148 -12.09 -52.55 -56.23
C GLN A 148 -11.14 -53.19 -57.30
N VAL A 149 -9.92 -52.69 -57.37
CA VAL A 149 -8.91 -53.19 -58.31
C VAL A 149 -8.58 -54.67 -58.03
N GLU A 150 -8.40 -55.04 -56.76
CA GLU A 150 -8.17 -56.39 -56.33
C GLU A 150 -9.36 -57.29 -56.68
N GLY A 151 -10.58 -56.81 -56.44
CA GLY A 151 -11.80 -57.51 -56.79
C GLY A 151 -11.94 -57.74 -58.29
N VAL A 152 -11.62 -56.73 -59.11
CA VAL A 152 -11.61 -56.85 -60.57
C VAL A 152 -10.54 -57.84 -61.03
N ALA A 153 -9.34 -57.79 -60.42
CA ALA A 153 -8.27 -58.72 -60.73
C ALA A 153 -8.64 -60.18 -60.38
N GLN A 154 -9.37 -60.42 -59.31
CA GLN A 154 -9.85 -61.76 -58.90
C GLN A 154 -10.98 -62.30 -59.78
N VAL A 155 -11.77 -61.44 -60.42
CA VAL A 155 -12.90 -61.80 -61.26
C VAL A 155 -12.51 -61.87 -62.74
N ALA A 156 -11.30 -61.44 -63.09
CA ALA A 156 -10.83 -61.55 -64.49
C ALA A 156 -10.85 -62.99 -65.00
N PRO A 157 -11.43 -63.22 -66.17
CA PRO A 157 -11.51 -64.58 -66.68
C PRO A 157 -10.12 -65.13 -66.95
N PRO A 158 -9.92 -66.44 -66.72
CA PRO A 158 -8.63 -67.03 -67.02
C PRO A 158 -8.40 -67.00 -68.52
N SER A 159 -7.16 -66.75 -68.93
CA SER A 159 -6.78 -66.79 -70.33
C SER A 159 -6.98 -68.19 -70.88
N PRO A 160 -7.52 -68.27 -72.06
CA PRO A 160 -7.71 -69.57 -72.66
C PRO A 160 -6.39 -70.29 -73.00
#